data_404f1778bdad34d6c0faecedb96a8c14
#
_entry.id   404f1778bdad34d6c0faecedb96a8c14
#
_cell.length_a   1.000
_cell.length_b   1.000
_cell.length_c   1.000
_cell.angle_alpha   90.00
_cell.angle_beta   90.00
_cell.angle_gamma   90.00
#
_symmetry.space_group_name_H-M   'P 1'
#
loop_
_entity.id
_entity.type
_entity.pdbx_description
1 polymer ?
#
loop_
_entity_poly.entity_id
_entity_poly.type
_entity_poly.pdbx_seq_one_letter_code
_entity_poly.pdbx_strand_id
1 'polypeptide(L)'
;YDFVYPMRSWMRGFELGLDKRMTGIFVGSTIHKEQLRQAGFEAPIHVVSLPLHAEMALDKNPKYNPLDQRQNTVVYSSRLDKEKNPFFMLEVAEAFLADNPNWTWHVTTSGKEFKSSLPGVLGAMHELEKRQPRFVCMHNLTKQEYYEQLSTARIQFNSALQDYVSWTVLEATLFGCDVVYPNFRSFPEFIPQDKLYQPFDVNDCLKTFDHVIERGNNFQTMRFPIVSDLGRQMEGYIIANDYDKEINVWHEEAYCKHLLEQEQNG
;
A
#
# COMPACT_ATOMS: atom_id res chain seq x y z
N TYR A 1 -13.37 2.77 -0.31
CA TYR A 1 -14.44 1.74 -0.33
C TYR A 1 -13.94 0.50 -1.03
N ASP A 2 -14.13 -0.62 -0.39
CA ASP A 2 -13.59 -1.91 -0.76
C ASP A 2 -14.68 -2.74 -1.47
N PHE A 3 -14.53 -2.99 -2.76
CA PHE A 3 -15.55 -3.67 -3.58
C PHE A 3 -15.68 -5.19 -3.33
N VAL A 4 -14.83 -5.79 -2.52
CA VAL A 4 -14.93 -7.23 -2.20
C VAL A 4 -15.92 -7.51 -1.09
N TYR A 5 -16.12 -6.56 -0.19
CA TYR A 5 -17.18 -6.69 0.78
C TYR A 5 -18.51 -6.29 0.12
N PRO A 6 -19.55 -7.12 0.30
CA PRO A 6 -20.81 -6.86 -0.36
C PRO A 6 -21.23 -5.42 -0.09
N MET A 7 -21.49 -4.75 -1.15
CA MET A 7 -21.79 -3.33 -1.35
C MET A 7 -22.95 -2.77 -0.52
N ARG A 8 -23.26 -3.36 0.64
CA ARG A 8 -24.40 -2.92 1.47
C ARG A 8 -24.31 -1.45 1.89
N SER A 9 -23.11 -0.99 2.27
CA SER A 9 -22.90 0.41 2.64
C SER A 9 -22.92 1.34 1.44
N TRP A 10 -22.49 0.86 0.29
CA TRP A 10 -22.50 1.54 -1.00
C TRP A 10 -23.90 1.66 -1.57
N MET A 11 -24.61 0.53 -1.66
CA MET A 11 -25.98 0.50 -2.14
C MET A 11 -26.86 1.40 -1.27
N ARG A 12 -26.64 1.42 0.03
CA ARG A 12 -27.36 2.31 0.93
C ARG A 12 -27.04 3.80 0.66
N GLY A 13 -25.78 4.12 0.35
CA GLY A 13 -25.39 5.46 -0.06
C GLY A 13 -26.08 5.87 -1.36
N PHE A 14 -26.19 4.97 -2.30
CA PHE A 14 -26.90 5.13 -3.58
C PHE A 14 -28.40 5.30 -3.37
N GLU A 15 -29.03 4.38 -2.61
CA GLU A 15 -30.44 4.41 -2.23
C GLU A 15 -30.83 5.73 -1.52
N LEU A 16 -29.90 6.30 -0.74
CA LEU A 16 -30.10 7.58 -0.09
C LEU A 16 -29.82 8.79 -1.01
N GLY A 17 -29.43 8.55 -2.25
CA GLY A 17 -29.11 9.61 -3.23
C GLY A 17 -27.91 10.47 -2.82
N LEU A 18 -26.97 9.89 -2.07
CA LEU A 18 -25.77 10.60 -1.63
C LEU A 18 -24.87 11.00 -2.78
N ASP A 19 -24.84 10.20 -3.87
CA ASP A 19 -24.11 10.50 -5.10
C ASP A 19 -24.52 11.84 -5.72
N LYS A 20 -25.82 12.17 -5.67
CA LYS A 20 -26.37 13.44 -6.17
C LYS A 20 -26.07 14.65 -5.29
N ARG A 21 -25.60 14.41 -4.06
CA ARG A 21 -25.22 15.45 -3.09
C ARG A 21 -23.71 15.63 -3.02
N MET A 22 -22.94 14.75 -3.66
CA MET A 22 -21.49 14.84 -3.70
C MET A 22 -21.08 15.85 -4.77
N THR A 23 -20.28 16.81 -4.40
CA THR A 23 -19.67 17.78 -5.31
C THR A 23 -18.49 17.18 -6.05
N GLY A 24 -17.85 16.15 -5.47
CA GLY A 24 -16.77 15.39 -6.08
C GLY A 24 -16.36 14.21 -5.19
N ILE A 25 -15.64 13.25 -5.79
CA ILE A 25 -15.13 12.07 -5.13
C ILE A 25 -13.64 11.96 -5.42
N PHE A 26 -12.82 11.81 -4.38
CA PHE A 26 -11.39 11.54 -4.53
C PHE A 26 -11.11 10.06 -4.33
N VAL A 27 -10.35 9.49 -5.25
CA VAL A 27 -10.00 8.05 -5.24
C VAL A 27 -8.51 7.83 -5.42
N GLY A 28 -8.02 6.68 -4.94
CA GLY A 28 -6.59 6.36 -4.98
C GLY A 28 -6.08 5.86 -6.33
N SER A 29 -6.95 5.41 -7.25
CA SER A 29 -6.52 4.77 -8.49
C SER A 29 -7.54 4.93 -9.62
N THR A 30 -7.09 4.79 -10.87
CA THR A 30 -7.95 4.85 -12.06
C THR A 30 -8.97 3.73 -12.05
N ILE A 31 -8.57 2.52 -11.70
CA ILE A 31 -9.50 1.38 -11.62
C ILE A 31 -10.61 1.61 -10.59
N HIS A 32 -10.29 2.29 -9.48
CA HIS A 32 -11.29 2.65 -8.49
C HIS A 32 -12.31 3.66 -9.07
N LYS A 33 -11.83 4.67 -9.82
CA LYS A 33 -12.67 5.61 -10.55
C LYS A 33 -13.61 4.89 -11.53
N GLU A 34 -13.06 3.97 -12.32
CA GLU A 34 -13.84 3.20 -13.30
C GLU A 34 -14.93 2.34 -12.62
N GLN A 35 -14.59 1.69 -11.51
CA GLN A 35 -15.55 0.90 -10.75
C GLN A 35 -16.69 1.75 -10.17
N LEU A 36 -16.38 2.95 -9.68
CA LEU A 36 -17.40 3.90 -9.24
C LEU A 36 -18.30 4.33 -10.39
N ARG A 37 -17.75 4.60 -11.57
CA ARG A 37 -18.52 4.92 -12.77
C ARG A 37 -19.42 3.75 -13.20
N GLN A 38 -18.89 2.53 -13.21
CA GLN A 38 -19.67 1.32 -13.52
C GLN A 38 -20.78 1.08 -12.49
N ALA A 39 -20.55 1.44 -11.22
CA ALA A 39 -21.58 1.40 -10.18
C ALA A 39 -22.62 2.51 -10.31
N GLY A 40 -22.49 3.46 -11.26
CA GLY A 40 -23.46 4.49 -11.56
C GLY A 40 -23.25 5.84 -10.86
N PHE A 41 -22.08 6.08 -10.24
CA PHE A 41 -21.78 7.40 -9.66
C PHE A 41 -21.58 8.44 -10.74
N GLU A 42 -22.40 9.50 -10.69
CA GLU A 42 -22.39 10.61 -11.68
C GLU A 42 -21.51 11.78 -11.24
N ALA A 43 -21.30 11.97 -9.93
CA ALA A 43 -20.45 13.03 -9.40
C ALA A 43 -19.05 13.03 -10.02
N PRO A 44 -18.35 14.17 -10.13
CA PRO A 44 -16.96 14.22 -10.59
C PRO A 44 -16.07 13.29 -9.75
N ILE A 45 -15.23 12.47 -10.42
CA ILE A 45 -14.32 11.55 -9.73
C ILE A 45 -12.89 11.90 -10.13
N HIS A 46 -12.08 12.24 -9.14
CA HIS A 46 -10.68 12.65 -9.29
C HIS A 46 -9.74 11.60 -8.72
N VAL A 47 -8.77 11.16 -9.52
CA VAL A 47 -7.72 10.25 -9.06
C VAL A 47 -6.60 11.07 -8.47
N VAL A 48 -6.35 10.90 -7.18
CA VAL A 48 -5.35 11.66 -6.43
C VAL A 48 -4.31 10.77 -5.74
N SER A 49 -4.38 9.44 -5.90
CA SER A 49 -3.53 8.48 -5.21
C SER A 49 -3.73 8.48 -3.67
N LEU A 50 -2.79 7.88 -2.93
CA LEU A 50 -2.78 7.96 -1.46
C LEU A 50 -1.58 8.76 -0.98
N PRO A 51 -1.77 9.68 -0.03
CA PRO A 51 -0.66 10.42 0.54
C PRO A 51 0.16 9.55 1.49
N LEU A 52 1.48 9.60 1.38
CA LEU A 52 2.38 9.09 2.40
C LEU A 52 2.96 10.28 3.17
N HIS A 53 2.82 10.27 4.50
CA HIS A 53 3.52 11.19 5.39
C HIS A 53 4.99 10.79 5.49
N ALA A 54 5.75 11.07 4.42
CA ALA A 54 7.15 10.66 4.32
C ALA A 54 7.99 11.24 5.46
N GLU A 55 7.80 12.51 5.81
CA GLU A 55 8.50 13.17 6.92
C GLU A 55 8.26 12.44 8.24
N MET A 56 7.00 12.19 8.61
CA MET A 56 6.66 11.46 9.83
C MET A 56 7.20 10.03 9.85
N ALA A 57 7.33 9.39 8.70
CA ALA A 57 7.90 8.05 8.60
C ALA A 57 9.42 8.09 8.77
N LEU A 58 10.10 9.05 8.14
CA LEU A 58 11.54 9.26 8.24
C LEU A 58 11.97 9.73 9.62
N ASP A 59 11.15 10.55 10.33
CA ASP A 59 11.40 10.92 11.71
C ASP A 59 11.46 9.71 12.65
N LYS A 60 10.67 8.68 12.36
CA LYS A 60 10.68 7.44 13.16
C LYS A 60 11.87 6.53 12.84
N ASN A 61 12.34 6.54 11.61
CA ASN A 61 13.54 5.83 11.19
C ASN A 61 14.24 6.58 10.04
N PRO A 62 15.17 7.47 10.37
CA PRO A 62 15.92 8.23 9.36
C PRO A 62 17.00 7.40 8.65
N LYS A 63 17.17 6.12 9.01
CA LYS A 63 18.24 5.29 8.44
C LYS A 63 17.87 4.83 7.04
N TYR A 64 18.71 5.17 6.09
CA TYR A 64 18.75 4.57 4.77
C TYR A 64 19.96 3.63 4.69
N ASN A 65 19.70 2.36 4.42
CA ASN A 65 20.77 1.39 4.19
C ASN A 65 20.91 1.16 2.68
N PRO A 66 22.10 1.38 2.11
CA PRO A 66 22.36 1.02 0.72
C PRO A 66 22.22 -0.49 0.51
N LEU A 67 22.03 -0.92 -0.73
CA LEU A 67 21.67 -2.29 -1.07
C LEU A 67 22.67 -3.34 -0.55
N ASP A 68 23.95 -3.04 -0.62
CA ASP A 68 25.06 -3.91 -0.17
C ASP A 68 25.08 -4.12 1.36
N GLN A 69 24.41 -3.25 2.11
CA GLN A 69 24.27 -3.36 3.57
C GLN A 69 22.94 -3.99 4.01
N ARG A 70 22.04 -4.29 3.05
CA ARG A 70 20.74 -4.88 3.36
C ARG A 70 20.83 -6.39 3.53
N GLN A 71 20.02 -6.88 4.43
CA GLN A 71 19.86 -8.30 4.67
C GLN A 71 19.06 -8.96 3.55
N ASN A 72 19.41 -10.17 3.19
CA ASN A 72 18.64 -11.01 2.29
C ASN A 72 17.33 -11.44 2.98
N THR A 73 16.42 -10.51 3.11
CA THR A 73 15.16 -10.69 3.82
C THR A 73 14.00 -10.23 2.94
N VAL A 74 12.97 -11.06 2.88
CA VAL A 74 11.66 -10.71 2.36
C VAL A 74 10.76 -10.35 3.54
N VAL A 75 10.07 -9.21 3.47
CA VAL A 75 9.09 -8.77 4.48
C VAL A 75 7.68 -8.87 3.92
N TYR A 76 6.78 -9.50 4.66
CA TYR A 76 5.34 -9.50 4.41
C TYR A 76 4.63 -8.84 5.59
N SER A 77 3.88 -7.77 5.32
CA SER A 77 3.26 -6.92 6.35
C SER A 77 1.78 -6.63 6.08
N SER A 78 1.06 -7.64 5.63
CA SER A 78 -0.38 -7.55 5.39
C SER A 78 -1.18 -8.34 6.42
N ARG A 79 -2.46 -7.99 6.58
CA ARG A 79 -3.41 -8.82 7.32
C ARG A 79 -3.49 -10.21 6.70
N LEU A 80 -3.82 -11.22 7.50
CA LEU A 80 -3.97 -12.60 7.03
C LEU A 80 -5.42 -12.95 6.65
N ASP A 81 -6.17 -11.97 6.15
CA ASP A 81 -7.55 -12.14 5.72
C ASP A 81 -7.63 -12.56 4.24
N LYS A 82 -8.80 -13.04 3.83
CA LYS A 82 -9.04 -13.64 2.51
C LYS A 82 -8.56 -12.77 1.34
N GLU A 83 -8.79 -11.46 1.42
CA GLU A 83 -8.43 -10.51 0.38
C GLU A 83 -6.91 -10.31 0.24
N LYS A 84 -6.13 -10.72 1.24
CA LYS A 84 -4.66 -10.67 1.22
C LYS A 84 -4.02 -11.98 0.78
N ASN A 85 -4.84 -12.99 0.45
CA ASN A 85 -4.41 -14.28 -0.11
C ASN A 85 -3.25 -14.94 0.67
N PRO A 86 -3.39 -15.14 2.00
CA PRO A 86 -2.28 -15.58 2.85
C PRO A 86 -1.81 -17.02 2.56
N PHE A 87 -2.67 -17.91 2.06
CA PHE A 87 -2.23 -19.26 1.67
C PHE A 87 -1.25 -19.22 0.52
N PHE A 88 -1.50 -18.37 -0.49
CA PHE A 88 -0.54 -18.16 -1.58
C PHE A 88 0.78 -17.58 -1.07
N MET A 89 0.74 -16.63 -0.11
CA MET A 89 1.94 -16.12 0.53
C MET A 89 2.75 -17.24 1.21
N LEU A 90 2.10 -18.16 1.92
CA LEU A 90 2.77 -19.29 2.57
C LEU A 90 3.42 -20.25 1.56
N GLU A 91 2.71 -20.55 0.47
CA GLU A 91 3.21 -21.40 -0.62
C GLU A 91 4.43 -20.78 -1.30
N VAL A 92 4.36 -19.49 -1.64
CA VAL A 92 5.49 -18.74 -2.21
C VAL A 92 6.67 -18.69 -1.24
N ALA A 93 6.42 -18.38 0.04
CA ALA A 93 7.48 -18.31 1.05
C ALA A 93 8.22 -19.63 1.21
N GLU A 94 7.49 -20.75 1.24
CA GLU A 94 8.08 -22.09 1.34
C GLU A 94 8.95 -22.41 0.12
N ALA A 95 8.43 -22.21 -1.08
CA ALA A 95 9.14 -22.45 -2.33
C ALA A 95 10.36 -21.52 -2.46
N PHE A 96 10.21 -20.22 -2.20
CA PHE A 96 11.30 -19.27 -2.23
C PHE A 96 12.45 -19.62 -1.28
N LEU A 97 12.13 -19.99 -0.03
CA LEU A 97 13.12 -20.35 0.96
C LEU A 97 13.81 -21.69 0.68
N ALA A 98 13.15 -22.59 -0.06
CA ALA A 98 13.78 -23.83 -0.51
C ALA A 98 14.91 -23.55 -1.51
N ASP A 99 14.69 -22.65 -2.46
CA ASP A 99 15.63 -22.32 -3.53
C ASP A 99 16.69 -21.28 -3.09
N ASN A 100 16.40 -20.51 -2.02
CA ASN A 100 17.23 -19.40 -1.57
C ASN A 100 17.76 -19.62 -0.13
N PRO A 101 18.79 -20.45 0.09
CA PRO A 101 19.25 -20.85 1.43
C PRO A 101 19.81 -19.72 2.30
N ASN A 102 20.20 -18.60 1.71
CA ASN A 102 20.76 -17.43 2.39
C ASN A 102 19.73 -16.33 2.65
N TRP A 103 18.44 -16.60 2.42
CA TRP A 103 17.35 -15.66 2.62
C TRP A 103 16.52 -16.04 3.85
N THR A 104 15.88 -15.01 4.44
CA THR A 104 14.86 -15.13 5.47
C THR A 104 13.55 -14.52 4.98
N TRP A 105 12.44 -14.97 5.55
CA TRP A 105 11.11 -14.45 5.28
C TRP A 105 10.46 -14.02 6.58
N HIS A 106 10.16 -12.72 6.71
CA HIS A 106 9.55 -12.15 7.89
C HIS A 106 8.09 -11.83 7.63
N VAL A 107 7.19 -12.43 8.41
CA VAL A 107 5.78 -12.04 8.47
C VAL A 107 5.60 -11.13 9.67
N THR A 108 5.10 -9.92 9.47
CA THR A 108 5.08 -8.89 10.52
C THR A 108 3.67 -8.41 10.84
N THR A 109 3.41 -8.12 12.11
CA THR A 109 2.18 -7.45 12.57
C THR A 109 2.45 -6.53 13.77
N SER A 110 1.71 -5.43 13.88
CA SER A 110 1.69 -4.58 15.08
C SER A 110 0.79 -5.16 16.20
N GLY A 111 -0.03 -6.16 15.88
CA GLY A 111 -0.87 -6.85 16.86
C GLY A 111 -0.05 -7.67 17.85
N LYS A 112 -0.55 -7.86 19.07
CA LYS A 112 0.05 -8.75 20.07
C LYS A 112 0.13 -10.21 19.59
N GLU A 113 -0.73 -10.57 18.66
CA GLU A 113 -0.83 -11.88 18.02
C GLU A 113 -1.30 -11.71 16.57
N PHE A 114 -1.00 -12.69 15.73
CA PHE A 114 -1.57 -12.76 14.39
C PHE A 114 -3.05 -13.14 14.47
N LYS A 115 -3.85 -12.52 13.61
CA LYS A 115 -5.29 -12.78 13.48
C LYS A 115 -5.65 -13.03 12.03
N SER A 116 -6.61 -13.90 11.81
CA SER A 116 -7.20 -14.17 10.50
C SER A 116 -8.66 -14.56 10.66
N SER A 117 -9.50 -14.05 9.78
CA SER A 117 -10.87 -14.54 9.60
C SER A 117 -10.94 -15.80 8.72
N LEU A 118 -9.82 -16.16 8.06
CA LEU A 118 -9.73 -17.30 7.16
C LEU A 118 -9.31 -18.56 7.94
N PRO A 119 -10.15 -19.61 8.02
CA PRO A 119 -9.83 -20.82 8.76
C PRO A 119 -8.53 -21.50 8.26
N GLY A 120 -7.73 -22.00 9.19
CA GLY A 120 -6.53 -22.79 8.89
C GLY A 120 -5.26 -21.99 8.61
N VAL A 121 -5.35 -20.70 8.28
CA VAL A 121 -4.18 -19.86 7.94
C VAL A 121 -3.16 -19.81 9.07
N LEU A 122 -3.60 -19.54 10.30
CA LEU A 122 -2.69 -19.44 11.45
C LEU A 122 -2.01 -20.77 11.74
N GLY A 123 -2.75 -21.88 11.61
CA GLY A 123 -2.18 -23.22 11.76
C GLY A 123 -1.13 -23.52 10.70
N ALA A 124 -1.43 -23.24 9.42
CA ALA A 124 -0.47 -23.42 8.32
C ALA A 124 0.79 -22.55 8.49
N MET A 125 0.63 -21.30 8.93
CA MET A 125 1.74 -20.40 9.21
C MET A 125 2.64 -20.94 10.34
N HIS A 126 2.05 -21.40 11.44
CA HIS A 126 2.79 -22.01 12.54
C HIS A 126 3.52 -23.30 12.14
N GLU A 127 2.89 -24.14 11.32
CA GLU A 127 3.56 -25.35 10.83
C GLU A 127 4.72 -25.02 9.89
N LEU A 128 4.59 -23.97 9.07
CA LEU A 128 5.71 -23.50 8.24
C LEU A 128 6.85 -22.95 9.10
N GLU A 129 6.55 -22.14 10.11
CA GLU A 129 7.56 -21.59 11.03
C GLU A 129 8.33 -22.68 11.78
N LYS A 130 7.67 -23.77 12.22
CA LYS A 130 8.32 -24.89 12.90
C LYS A 130 9.29 -25.67 11.99
N ARG A 131 8.91 -25.90 10.74
CA ARG A 131 9.72 -26.71 9.81
C ARG A 131 10.73 -25.90 9.00
N GLN A 132 10.57 -24.58 8.94
CA GLN A 132 11.45 -23.66 8.22
C GLN A 132 11.95 -22.53 9.13
N PRO A 133 13.12 -22.70 9.80
CA PRO A 133 13.62 -21.71 10.77
C PRO A 133 13.91 -20.31 10.18
N ARG A 134 13.97 -20.20 8.86
CA ARG A 134 14.17 -18.92 8.16
C ARG A 134 12.85 -18.21 7.81
N PHE A 135 11.72 -18.84 8.10
CA PHE A 135 10.40 -18.22 8.09
C PHE A 135 10.08 -17.76 9.51
N VAL A 136 9.99 -16.46 9.73
CA VAL A 136 9.94 -15.84 11.07
C VAL A 136 8.67 -15.01 11.22
N CYS A 137 7.88 -15.32 12.24
CA CYS A 137 6.67 -14.58 12.58
C CYS A 137 6.97 -13.53 13.65
N MET A 138 6.84 -12.25 13.31
CA MET A 138 7.13 -11.10 14.18
C MET A 138 5.84 -10.38 14.55
N HIS A 139 5.52 -10.35 15.81
CA HIS A 139 4.32 -9.68 16.32
C HIS A 139 4.66 -8.55 17.30
N ASN A 140 3.65 -7.72 17.63
CA ASN A 140 3.79 -6.59 18.56
C ASN A 140 4.84 -5.55 18.13
N LEU A 141 5.08 -5.43 16.82
CA LEU A 141 6.01 -4.44 16.30
C LEU A 141 5.45 -3.02 16.45
N THR A 142 6.26 -2.13 16.99
CA THR A 142 6.03 -0.69 16.89
C THR A 142 6.19 -0.25 15.44
N LYS A 143 5.67 0.94 15.11
CA LYS A 143 5.84 1.50 13.76
C LYS A 143 7.32 1.76 13.43
N GLN A 144 8.13 2.10 14.44
CA GLN A 144 9.57 2.27 14.27
C GLN A 144 10.26 0.94 13.92
N GLU A 145 10.01 -0.12 14.68
CA GLU A 145 10.58 -1.45 14.41
C GLU A 145 10.17 -1.98 13.03
N TYR A 146 8.92 -1.74 12.62
CA TYR A 146 8.48 -2.07 11.27
C TYR A 146 9.25 -1.29 10.19
N TYR A 147 9.50 0.00 10.39
CA TYR A 147 10.31 0.80 9.46
C TYR A 147 11.78 0.37 9.45
N GLU A 148 12.32 -0.06 10.57
CA GLU A 148 13.64 -0.68 10.64
C GLU A 148 13.70 -1.98 9.83
N GLN A 149 12.66 -2.82 9.88
CA GLN A 149 12.56 -4.00 9.01
C GLN A 149 12.62 -3.60 7.52
N LEU A 150 11.84 -2.61 7.09
CA LEU A 150 11.84 -2.15 5.69
C LEU A 150 13.18 -1.52 5.28
N SER A 151 13.87 -0.81 6.17
CA SER A 151 15.16 -0.19 5.87
C SER A 151 16.31 -1.17 5.77
N THR A 152 16.18 -2.35 6.40
CA THR A 152 17.20 -3.39 6.42
C THR A 152 16.92 -4.54 5.46
N ALA A 153 15.67 -4.81 5.15
CA ALA A 153 15.28 -5.86 4.21
C ALA A 153 15.52 -5.44 2.74
N ARG A 154 15.69 -6.41 1.87
CA ARG A 154 15.85 -6.18 0.42
C ARG A 154 14.52 -6.11 -0.32
N ILE A 155 13.54 -6.94 0.05
CA ILE A 155 12.28 -7.08 -0.69
C ILE A 155 11.08 -7.04 0.26
N GLN A 156 10.05 -6.31 -0.13
CA GLN A 156 8.72 -6.39 0.46
C GLN A 156 7.80 -7.12 -0.52
N PHE A 157 7.17 -8.18 -0.03
CA PHE A 157 6.23 -9.01 -0.78
C PHE A 157 4.78 -8.68 -0.44
N ASN A 158 3.91 -8.75 -1.43
CA ASN A 158 2.48 -8.65 -1.25
C ASN A 158 1.74 -9.67 -2.13
N SER A 159 0.70 -10.30 -1.59
CA SER A 159 -0.16 -11.27 -2.28
C SER A 159 -1.62 -10.80 -2.37
N ALA A 160 -1.89 -9.53 -2.10
CA ALA A 160 -3.25 -9.02 -2.01
C ALA A 160 -3.97 -9.08 -3.36
N LEU A 161 -5.19 -9.61 -3.32
CA LEU A 161 -6.13 -9.60 -4.45
C LEU A 161 -7.06 -8.39 -4.40
N GLN A 162 -6.86 -7.53 -3.40
CA GLN A 162 -7.66 -6.34 -3.23
C GLN A 162 -6.91 -5.28 -2.44
N ASP A 163 -6.47 -4.28 -3.18
CA ASP A 163 -6.05 -2.96 -2.72
C ASP A 163 -6.25 -1.98 -3.88
N TYR A 164 -6.57 -0.74 -3.57
CA TYR A 164 -6.60 0.34 -4.57
C TYR A 164 -5.31 1.13 -4.61
N VAL A 165 -4.65 1.26 -3.47
CA VAL A 165 -3.25 1.63 -3.30
C VAL A 165 -2.79 1.00 -2.00
N SER A 166 -1.66 0.32 -2.00
CA SER A 166 -1.13 -0.31 -0.80
C SER A 166 -0.18 0.63 -0.05
N TRP A 167 -0.48 0.92 1.22
CA TRP A 167 0.44 1.66 2.09
C TRP A 167 1.79 0.97 2.20
N THR A 168 1.81 -0.36 2.17
CA THR A 168 3.04 -1.13 2.32
C THR A 168 4.01 -0.94 1.16
N VAL A 169 3.51 -0.74 -0.07
CA VAL A 169 4.38 -0.42 -1.21
C VAL A 169 4.99 0.97 -1.09
N LEU A 170 4.19 1.94 -0.60
CA LEU A 170 4.67 3.31 -0.40
C LEU A 170 5.77 3.35 0.66
N GLU A 171 5.51 2.71 1.80
CA GLU A 171 6.47 2.62 2.91
C GLU A 171 7.72 1.83 2.52
N ALA A 172 7.58 0.68 1.86
CA ALA A 172 8.72 -0.11 1.39
C ALA A 172 9.65 0.71 0.49
N THR A 173 9.08 1.41 -0.49
CA THR A 173 9.84 2.26 -1.40
C THR A 173 10.50 3.44 -0.68
N LEU A 174 9.81 4.09 0.25
CA LEU A 174 10.39 5.18 1.04
C LEU A 174 11.66 4.74 1.78
N PHE A 175 11.65 3.53 2.34
CA PHE A 175 12.80 2.98 3.06
C PHE A 175 13.76 2.21 2.17
N GLY A 176 13.57 2.24 0.86
CA GLY A 176 14.48 1.64 -0.10
C GLY A 176 14.41 0.12 -0.17
N CYS A 177 13.33 -0.49 0.30
CA CYS A 177 13.03 -1.90 0.13
C CYS A 177 12.41 -2.11 -1.25
N ASP A 178 12.91 -3.04 -2.04
CA ASP A 178 12.29 -3.36 -3.33
C ASP A 178 10.98 -4.12 -3.15
N VAL A 179 10.19 -4.28 -4.20
CA VAL A 179 8.83 -4.83 -4.08
C VAL A 179 8.57 -5.92 -5.09
N VAL A 180 7.79 -6.93 -4.67
CA VAL A 180 7.22 -7.97 -5.54
C VAL A 180 5.72 -8.06 -5.26
N TYR A 181 4.89 -7.78 -6.28
CA TYR A 181 3.45 -7.57 -6.13
C TYR A 181 2.65 -8.31 -7.21
N PRO A 182 1.36 -8.60 -7.00
CA PRO A 182 0.53 -9.22 -8.03
C PRO A 182 0.20 -8.22 -9.15
N ASN A 183 0.24 -8.68 -10.39
CA ASN A 183 -0.26 -7.95 -11.56
C ASN A 183 -1.79 -7.96 -11.54
N PHE A 184 -2.36 -7.20 -10.62
CA PHE A 184 -3.80 -7.22 -10.40
C PHE A 184 -4.33 -5.86 -9.96
N ARG A 185 -5.51 -5.49 -10.42
CA ARG A 185 -6.22 -4.25 -10.12
C ARG A 185 -5.35 -3.01 -10.32
N SER A 186 -5.14 -2.22 -9.27
CA SER A 186 -4.43 -0.95 -9.34
C SER A 186 -2.90 -1.07 -9.24
N PHE A 187 -2.36 -2.22 -8.85
CA PHE A 187 -0.91 -2.35 -8.71
C PHE A 187 -0.12 -1.99 -9.98
N PRO A 188 -0.57 -2.37 -11.20
CA PRO A 188 0.10 -1.97 -12.44
C PRO A 188 0.10 -0.45 -12.72
N GLU A 189 -0.73 0.33 -12.03
CA GLU A 189 -0.73 1.79 -12.16
C GLU A 189 0.47 2.44 -11.44
N PHE A 190 1.04 1.75 -10.43
CA PHE A 190 2.04 2.30 -9.52
C PHE A 190 3.36 1.55 -9.52
N ILE A 191 3.34 0.26 -9.86
CA ILE A 191 4.49 -0.64 -9.75
C ILE A 191 4.97 -1.00 -11.16
N PRO A 192 6.29 -0.91 -11.43
CA PRO A 192 6.86 -1.34 -12.70
C PRO A 192 6.52 -2.80 -13.05
N GLN A 193 6.28 -3.07 -14.31
CA GLN A 193 5.82 -4.37 -14.80
C GLN A 193 6.78 -5.53 -14.45
N ASP A 194 8.06 -5.26 -14.36
CA ASP A 194 9.11 -6.22 -14.04
C ASP A 194 9.14 -6.63 -12.56
N LYS A 195 8.32 -5.99 -11.71
CA LYS A 195 8.12 -6.30 -10.29
C LYS A 195 6.74 -6.91 -10.01
N LEU A 196 5.99 -7.19 -11.06
CA LEU A 196 4.63 -7.72 -11.00
C LEU A 196 4.60 -9.19 -11.46
N TYR A 197 3.95 -10.03 -10.66
CA TYR A 197 3.72 -11.44 -10.99
C TYR A 197 2.24 -11.73 -11.26
N GLN A 198 1.95 -12.80 -12.01
CA GLN A 198 0.57 -13.24 -12.26
C GLN A 198 -0.05 -13.82 -10.97
N PRO A 199 -1.21 -13.33 -10.51
CA PRO A 199 -1.89 -13.86 -9.33
C PRO A 199 -2.07 -15.38 -9.41
N PHE A 200 -1.85 -16.07 -8.28
CA PHE A 200 -1.94 -17.53 -8.13
C PHE A 200 -0.91 -18.35 -8.89
N ASP A 201 0.06 -17.73 -9.56
CA ASP A 201 1.15 -18.43 -10.22
C ASP A 201 2.43 -18.31 -9.38
N VAL A 202 2.74 -19.38 -8.63
CA VAL A 202 3.94 -19.46 -7.79
C VAL A 202 5.21 -19.37 -8.64
N ASN A 203 5.24 -20.04 -9.80
CA ASN A 203 6.42 -20.05 -10.65
C ASN A 203 6.72 -18.67 -11.24
N ASP A 204 5.68 -17.95 -11.67
CA ASP A 204 5.85 -16.58 -12.16
C ASP A 204 6.27 -15.63 -11.04
N CYS A 205 5.73 -15.83 -9.84
CA CYS A 205 6.15 -15.09 -8.65
C CYS A 205 7.62 -15.31 -8.32
N LEU A 206 8.11 -16.55 -8.33
CA LEU A 206 9.52 -16.88 -8.09
C LEU A 206 10.43 -16.28 -9.15
N LYS A 207 10.08 -16.33 -10.43
CA LYS A 207 10.81 -15.65 -11.52
C LYS A 207 10.89 -14.14 -11.31
N THR A 208 9.80 -13.54 -10.80
CA THR A 208 9.80 -12.11 -10.47
C THR A 208 10.76 -11.81 -9.32
N PHE A 209 10.83 -12.67 -8.30
CA PHE A 209 11.84 -12.56 -7.24
C PHE A 209 13.26 -12.64 -7.79
N ASP A 210 13.56 -13.64 -8.63
CA ASP A 210 14.89 -13.81 -9.25
C ASP A 210 15.28 -12.55 -10.01
N HIS A 211 14.38 -12.02 -10.83
CA HIS A 211 14.60 -10.81 -11.59
C HIS A 211 14.90 -9.58 -10.70
N VAL A 212 14.12 -9.39 -9.63
CA VAL A 212 14.32 -8.28 -8.67
C VAL A 212 15.65 -8.45 -7.91
N ILE A 213 16.03 -9.68 -7.55
CA ILE A 213 17.29 -9.98 -6.88
C ILE A 213 18.50 -9.70 -7.78
N GLU A 214 18.45 -10.12 -9.03
CA GLU A 214 19.54 -9.97 -10.01
C GLU A 214 19.78 -8.51 -10.40
N ARG A 215 18.72 -7.73 -10.60
CA ARG A 215 18.84 -6.31 -10.95
C ARG A 215 19.33 -5.42 -9.84
N GLY A 216 19.19 -5.87 -8.59
CA GLY A 216 19.36 -5.00 -7.44
C GLY A 216 18.30 -3.90 -7.38
N ASN A 217 18.34 -3.11 -6.31
CA ASN A 217 17.35 -2.05 -6.10
C ASN A 217 17.48 -0.95 -7.15
N ASN A 218 16.73 -1.07 -8.20
CA ASN A 218 16.55 0.03 -9.15
C ASN A 218 15.37 0.89 -8.64
N PHE A 219 15.68 1.87 -7.78
CA PHE A 219 14.71 2.82 -7.21
C PHE A 219 14.09 3.76 -8.22
N GLN A 220 14.32 3.55 -9.50
CA GLN A 220 13.64 4.35 -10.49
C GLN A 220 12.14 4.13 -10.37
N THR A 221 11.51 5.14 -9.78
CA THR A 221 10.24 5.62 -10.27
C THR A 221 8.94 5.28 -9.56
N MET A 222 8.90 5.01 -8.29
CA MET A 222 7.61 5.32 -7.67
C MET A 222 7.62 6.79 -7.22
N ARG A 223 7.04 7.67 -8.04
CA ARG A 223 6.76 9.05 -7.63
C ARG A 223 5.55 9.03 -6.73
N PHE A 224 5.76 9.22 -5.43
CA PHE A 224 4.65 9.38 -4.50
C PHE A 224 4.28 10.85 -4.43
N PRO A 225 2.97 11.18 -4.50
CA PRO A 225 2.54 12.50 -4.10
C PRO A 225 2.85 12.65 -2.60
N ILE A 226 3.60 13.65 -2.24
CA ILE A 226 3.71 14.06 -0.84
C ILE A 226 2.37 14.65 -0.39
N VAL A 227 2.10 14.62 0.92
CA VAL A 227 0.81 15.08 1.47
C VAL A 227 0.46 16.50 1.03
N SER A 228 1.43 17.40 1.00
CA SER A 228 1.23 18.78 0.54
C SER A 228 0.87 18.88 -0.94
N ASP A 229 1.44 18.04 -1.80
CA ASP A 229 1.08 18.02 -3.23
C ASP A 229 -0.30 17.47 -3.46
N LEU A 230 -0.71 16.47 -2.69
CA LEU A 230 -2.05 15.92 -2.73
C LEU A 230 -3.07 16.95 -2.28
N GLY A 231 -2.80 17.67 -1.20
CA GLY A 231 -3.65 18.76 -0.73
C GLY A 231 -3.87 19.81 -1.81
N ARG A 232 -2.80 20.27 -2.45
CA ARG A 232 -2.89 21.23 -3.59
C ARG A 232 -3.65 20.67 -4.78
N GLN A 233 -3.50 19.40 -5.12
CA GLN A 233 -4.27 18.78 -6.19
C GLN A 233 -5.77 18.74 -5.86
N MET A 234 -6.12 18.32 -4.65
CA MET A 234 -7.51 18.27 -4.20
C MET A 234 -8.13 19.66 -4.19
N GLU A 235 -7.41 20.65 -3.67
CA GLU A 235 -7.82 22.06 -3.67
C GLU A 235 -8.01 22.59 -5.09
N GLY A 236 -7.08 22.32 -6.02
CA GLY A 236 -7.20 22.68 -7.42
C GLY A 236 -8.44 22.08 -8.08
N TYR A 237 -8.80 20.84 -7.76
CA TYR A 237 -10.03 20.22 -8.26
C TYR A 237 -11.28 20.85 -7.66
N ILE A 238 -11.26 21.23 -6.40
CA ILE A 238 -12.38 21.91 -5.74
C ILE A 238 -12.59 23.28 -6.40
N ILE A 239 -11.56 24.08 -6.58
CA ILE A 239 -11.61 25.39 -7.20
C ILE A 239 -12.07 25.30 -8.66
N ALA A 240 -11.53 24.35 -9.44
CA ALA A 240 -11.84 24.21 -10.86
C ALA A 240 -13.30 23.80 -11.15
N ASN A 241 -13.98 23.21 -10.19
CA ASN A 241 -15.38 22.80 -10.34
C ASN A 241 -16.40 23.89 -9.94
N ASP A 242 -15.95 25.12 -9.76
CA ASP A 242 -16.79 26.33 -9.58
C ASP A 242 -17.83 26.18 -8.44
N TYR A 243 -17.38 25.67 -7.31
CA TYR A 243 -18.21 25.62 -6.11
C TYR A 243 -18.40 27.02 -5.57
N ASP A 244 -19.62 27.43 -5.54
CA ASP A 244 -20.20 28.66 -5.03
C ASP A 244 -19.16 29.75 -4.67
N LYS A 245 -19.12 30.86 -5.38
CA LYS A 245 -18.11 31.91 -5.21
C LYS A 245 -17.92 32.35 -3.76
N GLU A 246 -18.94 32.19 -2.92
CA GLU A 246 -18.88 32.49 -1.48
C GLU A 246 -18.04 31.46 -0.70
N ILE A 247 -18.08 30.15 -1.09
CA ILE A 247 -17.27 29.12 -0.46
C ILE A 247 -15.80 29.26 -0.88
N ASN A 248 -15.55 29.63 -2.14
CA ASN A 248 -14.20 29.86 -2.64
C ASN A 248 -13.50 31.01 -1.93
N VAL A 249 -14.20 32.11 -1.71
CA VAL A 249 -13.68 33.28 -0.95
C VAL A 249 -13.35 32.87 0.48
N TRP A 250 -14.21 32.06 1.11
CA TRP A 250 -13.97 31.60 2.49
C TRP A 250 -12.77 30.66 2.60
N HIS A 251 -12.56 29.78 1.62
CA HIS A 251 -11.40 28.88 1.58
C HIS A 251 -10.11 29.62 1.25
N GLU A 252 -10.12 30.60 0.34
CA GLU A 252 -8.96 31.45 0.06
C GLU A 252 -8.56 32.26 1.30
N GLU A 253 -9.51 32.87 1.97
CA GLU A 253 -9.23 33.64 3.20
C GLU A 253 -8.72 32.75 4.33
N ALA A 254 -9.31 31.57 4.55
CA ALA A 254 -8.86 30.62 5.57
C ALA A 254 -7.46 30.06 5.26
N TYR A 255 -7.17 29.80 3.99
CA TYR A 255 -5.87 29.29 3.55
C TYR A 255 -4.80 30.35 3.64
N CYS A 256 -5.05 31.57 3.16
CA CYS A 256 -4.15 32.71 3.29
C CYS A 256 -3.86 33.04 4.77
N LYS A 257 -4.88 32.97 5.63
CA LYS A 257 -4.72 33.18 7.05
C LYS A 257 -3.83 32.09 7.70
N HIS A 258 -4.03 30.84 7.33
CA HIS A 258 -3.21 29.72 7.82
C HIS A 258 -1.75 29.83 7.36
N LEU A 259 -1.47 30.25 6.13
CA LEU A 259 -0.12 30.49 5.64
C LEU A 259 0.56 31.65 6.40
N LEU A 260 -0.17 32.74 6.63
CA LEU A 260 0.35 33.89 7.38
C LEU A 260 0.65 33.55 8.86
N GLU A 261 -0.17 32.67 9.46
CA GLU A 261 0.06 32.19 10.83
C GLU A 261 1.29 31.26 10.91
N GLN A 262 1.59 30.50 9.84
CA GLN A 262 2.81 29.68 9.77
C GLN A 262 4.07 30.52 9.57
N GLU A 263 4.01 31.58 8.76
CA GLU A 263 5.15 32.51 8.56
C GLU A 263 5.47 33.35 9.79
N GLN A 264 4.50 33.59 10.67
CA GLN A 264 4.72 34.36 11.93
C GLN A 264 5.23 33.50 13.09
N ASN A 265 5.14 32.18 13.00
CA ASN A 265 5.54 31.22 14.04
C ASN A 265 6.81 30.42 13.70
N GLY A 266 7.45 30.69 12.57
CA GLY A 266 8.75 30.13 12.13
C GLY A 266 9.85 31.16 12.17
#